data_408b7fdbc2eea340bca52c10cba3ed9c
#
_entry.id   408b7fdbc2eea340bca52c10cba3ed9c
#
_cell.length_a   1.000
_cell.length_b   1.000
_cell.length_c   1.000
_cell.angle_alpha   90.00
_cell.angle_beta   90.00
_cell.angle_gamma   90.00
#
_symmetry.space_group_name_H-M   'P 1'
#
loop_
_entity.id
_entity.type
_entity.pdbx_description
1 polymer ?
#
loop_
_entity_poly.entity_id
_entity_poly.type
_entity_poly.pdbx_seq_one_letter_code
_entity_poly.pdbx_strand_id
1 'polypeptide(L)'
;QITGSLREGLVLLDDRGYVLSINPAAQRLFGANASCVGQDFLVVDRSRELDAAIAQAMADGHSELRSERGGRLWQFDVSRIDTAGEKGGAVLLAFDITDRELAEQSRREFTANVSHELKTPLQGIIGSAELLESGMVKEEDVPRFVGHIRDEAQRLVTLIGDIIRLSQLDEGVDVPREPVDLLAVANEAAHDLQGAAEARKVTLAVDGERAQIVGARRLLYEIVYNLCENAVKYN
;
A
#
# COMPACT_ATOMS: atom_id res chain seq x y z
N GLN A 1 -26.56 -22.33 -11.85
CA GLN A 1 -25.80 -21.48 -12.82
C GLN A 1 -25.27 -20.16 -12.22
N ILE A 2 -25.67 -19.75 -11.02
CA ILE A 2 -25.24 -18.48 -10.41
C ILE A 2 -23.80 -18.58 -9.82
N THR A 3 -23.35 -19.74 -9.41
CA THR A 3 -22.04 -19.97 -8.77
C THR A 3 -20.86 -19.97 -9.75
N GLY A 4 -21.10 -20.06 -11.06
CA GLY A 4 -20.02 -20.14 -12.06
C GLY A 4 -19.33 -18.82 -12.39
N SER A 5 -19.94 -17.67 -12.07
CA SER A 5 -19.40 -16.32 -12.35
C SER A 5 -18.78 -15.63 -11.12
N LEU A 6 -18.79 -16.28 -9.96
CA LEU A 6 -18.14 -15.77 -8.77
C LEU A 6 -16.63 -15.87 -8.91
N ARG A 7 -15.91 -14.79 -8.53
CA ARG A 7 -14.45 -14.79 -8.43
C ARG A 7 -13.98 -15.51 -7.18
N GLU A 8 -14.82 -15.53 -6.16
CA GLU A 8 -14.60 -16.17 -4.87
C GLU A 8 -14.73 -17.69 -4.99
N GLY A 9 -13.89 -18.42 -4.28
CA GLY A 9 -13.99 -19.85 -4.15
C GLY A 9 -15.18 -20.22 -3.26
N LEU A 10 -16.02 -21.18 -3.72
CA LEU A 10 -17.14 -21.70 -2.94
C LEU A 10 -17.09 -23.22 -2.93
N VAL A 11 -17.17 -23.79 -1.72
CA VAL A 11 -17.30 -25.22 -1.50
C VAL A 11 -18.46 -25.46 -0.55
N LEU A 12 -19.33 -26.41 -0.86
CA LEU A 12 -20.36 -26.92 0.04
C LEU A 12 -19.94 -28.28 0.54
N LEU A 13 -20.02 -28.47 1.84
CA LEU A 13 -19.66 -29.72 2.54
C LEU A 13 -20.89 -30.29 3.25
N ASP A 14 -20.96 -31.60 3.37
CA ASP A 14 -21.94 -32.28 4.24
C ASP A 14 -21.50 -32.24 5.71
N ASP A 15 -22.30 -32.87 6.59
CA ASP A 15 -22.05 -32.94 8.05
C ASP A 15 -20.80 -33.76 8.43
N ARG A 16 -20.19 -34.47 7.46
CA ARG A 16 -18.97 -35.26 7.59
C ARG A 16 -17.75 -34.65 6.94
N GLY A 17 -17.90 -33.49 6.27
CA GLY A 17 -16.82 -32.81 5.55
C GLY A 17 -16.62 -33.28 4.10
N TYR A 18 -17.57 -34.05 3.54
CA TYR A 18 -17.51 -34.47 2.14
C TYR A 18 -18.01 -33.36 1.22
N VAL A 19 -17.36 -33.20 0.08
CA VAL A 19 -17.70 -32.17 -0.90
C VAL A 19 -19.03 -32.44 -1.57
N LEU A 20 -20.01 -31.60 -1.36
CA LEU A 20 -21.31 -31.63 -2.04
C LEU A 20 -21.27 -30.85 -3.36
N SER A 21 -20.55 -29.73 -3.36
CA SER A 21 -20.41 -28.87 -4.53
C SER A 21 -19.15 -28.02 -4.43
N ILE A 22 -18.52 -27.73 -5.57
CA ILE A 22 -17.36 -26.88 -5.69
C ILE A 22 -17.46 -26.03 -6.97
N ASN A 23 -17.26 -24.70 -6.84
CA ASN A 23 -17.31 -23.84 -7.99
C ASN A 23 -15.96 -23.78 -8.74
N PRO A 24 -15.92 -23.25 -10.00
CA PRO A 24 -14.69 -23.20 -10.79
C PRO A 24 -13.56 -22.40 -10.14
N ALA A 25 -13.87 -21.38 -9.33
CA ALA A 25 -12.87 -20.60 -8.62
C ALA A 25 -12.18 -21.44 -7.52
N ALA A 26 -12.95 -22.17 -6.71
CA ALA A 26 -12.41 -23.09 -5.72
C ALA A 26 -11.65 -24.26 -6.35
N GLN A 27 -12.12 -24.78 -7.50
CA GLN A 27 -11.37 -25.81 -8.23
C GLN A 27 -9.97 -25.33 -8.62
N ARG A 28 -9.84 -24.11 -9.13
CA ARG A 28 -8.53 -23.52 -9.46
C ARG A 28 -7.66 -23.32 -8.23
N LEU A 29 -8.25 -22.83 -7.15
CA LEU A 29 -7.54 -22.57 -5.90
C LEU A 29 -6.95 -23.84 -5.28
N PHE A 30 -7.75 -24.91 -5.20
CA PHE A 30 -7.35 -26.18 -4.60
C PHE A 30 -6.69 -27.15 -5.59
N GLY A 31 -6.55 -26.78 -6.87
CA GLY A 31 -6.02 -27.68 -7.89
C GLY A 31 -6.92 -28.90 -8.13
N ALA A 32 -8.21 -28.77 -7.81
CA ALA A 32 -9.20 -29.85 -7.90
C ALA A 32 -10.01 -29.74 -9.20
N ASN A 33 -10.73 -30.82 -9.51
CA ASN A 33 -11.71 -30.85 -10.59
C ASN A 33 -13.08 -31.29 -10.06
N ALA A 34 -14.09 -31.31 -10.91
CA ALA A 34 -15.45 -31.67 -10.52
C ALA A 34 -15.59 -33.10 -9.94
N SER A 35 -14.61 -33.99 -10.18
CA SER A 35 -14.63 -35.36 -9.65
C SER A 35 -14.36 -35.46 -8.16
N CYS A 36 -14.01 -34.35 -7.48
CA CYS A 36 -13.85 -34.29 -6.04
C CYS A 36 -15.20 -34.28 -5.28
N VAL A 37 -16.32 -34.09 -5.98
CA VAL A 37 -17.65 -34.19 -5.36
C VAL A 37 -17.88 -35.62 -4.85
N GLY A 38 -18.31 -35.73 -3.58
CA GLY A 38 -18.43 -36.96 -2.84
C GLY A 38 -17.15 -37.46 -2.18
N GLN A 39 -16.04 -36.75 -2.28
CA GLN A 39 -14.80 -37.05 -1.58
C GLN A 39 -14.70 -36.22 -0.30
N ASP A 40 -13.95 -36.72 0.67
CA ASP A 40 -13.57 -35.99 1.86
C ASP A 40 -12.74 -34.74 1.46
N PHE A 41 -13.07 -33.58 2.00
CA PHE A 41 -12.38 -32.33 1.65
C PHE A 41 -10.88 -32.39 2.00
N LEU A 42 -10.49 -33.17 3.00
CA LEU A 42 -9.07 -33.36 3.35
C LEU A 42 -8.27 -34.04 2.21
N VAL A 43 -8.93 -34.76 1.31
CA VAL A 43 -8.29 -35.32 0.09
C VAL A 43 -8.09 -34.23 -0.96
N VAL A 44 -8.99 -33.26 -1.01
CA VAL A 44 -8.94 -32.11 -1.93
C VAL A 44 -7.87 -31.10 -1.52
N ASP A 45 -7.83 -30.82 -0.21
CA ASP A 45 -6.83 -29.92 0.39
C ASP A 45 -6.25 -30.54 1.67
N ARG A 46 -4.96 -30.84 1.63
CA ARG A 46 -4.24 -31.49 2.75
C ARG A 46 -3.81 -30.52 3.85
N SER A 47 -4.36 -29.30 3.87
CA SER A 47 -4.07 -28.32 4.92
C SER A 47 -4.75 -28.70 6.23
N ARG A 48 -3.96 -29.00 7.26
CA ARG A 48 -4.45 -29.26 8.60
C ARG A 48 -5.15 -28.05 9.24
N GLU A 49 -4.71 -26.84 8.86
CA GLU A 49 -5.28 -25.60 9.37
C GLU A 49 -6.71 -25.41 8.83
N LEU A 50 -6.93 -25.71 7.55
CA LEU A 50 -8.25 -25.59 6.93
C LEU A 50 -9.19 -26.69 7.42
N ASP A 51 -8.69 -27.93 7.61
CA ASP A 51 -9.43 -29.01 8.22
C ASP A 51 -9.89 -28.66 9.65
N ALA A 52 -8.99 -28.11 10.47
CA ALA A 52 -9.31 -27.64 11.81
C ALA A 52 -10.36 -26.51 11.79
N ALA A 53 -10.27 -25.57 10.83
CA ALA A 53 -11.24 -24.50 10.69
C ALA A 53 -12.63 -25.03 10.29
N ILE A 54 -12.69 -26.04 9.42
CA ILE A 54 -13.95 -26.73 9.07
C ILE A 54 -14.54 -27.43 10.28
N ALA A 55 -13.73 -28.17 11.03
CA ALA A 55 -14.18 -28.87 12.25
C ALA A 55 -14.68 -27.87 13.30
N GLN A 56 -13.99 -26.75 13.47
CA GLN A 56 -14.41 -25.67 14.38
C GLN A 56 -15.74 -25.06 13.93
N ALA A 57 -15.90 -24.74 12.65
CA ALA A 57 -17.15 -24.19 12.15
C ALA A 57 -18.34 -25.16 12.34
N MET A 58 -18.12 -26.45 12.15
CA MET A 58 -19.13 -27.48 12.41
C MET A 58 -19.56 -27.52 13.88
N ALA A 59 -18.63 -27.29 14.82
CA ALA A 59 -18.90 -27.28 16.26
C ALA A 59 -19.54 -25.94 16.69
N ASP A 60 -18.90 -24.83 16.37
CA ASP A 60 -19.17 -23.50 16.92
C ASP A 60 -20.07 -22.64 16.01
N GLY A 61 -20.34 -23.10 14.78
CA GLY A 61 -21.17 -22.42 13.80
C GLY A 61 -20.40 -21.58 12.76
N HIS A 62 -19.22 -21.07 13.11
CA HIS A 62 -18.39 -20.25 12.20
C HIS A 62 -16.91 -20.36 12.55
N SER A 63 -16.06 -20.25 11.52
CA SER A 63 -14.60 -20.14 11.68
C SER A 63 -14.02 -19.34 10.53
N GLU A 64 -12.96 -18.61 10.81
CA GLU A 64 -12.19 -17.82 9.82
C GLU A 64 -10.73 -18.21 9.88
N LEU A 65 -10.10 -18.35 8.71
CA LEU A 65 -8.68 -18.68 8.56
C LEU A 65 -8.07 -17.82 7.46
N ARG A 66 -6.85 -17.32 7.70
CA ARG A 66 -6.02 -16.71 6.66
C ARG A 66 -4.82 -17.59 6.38
N SER A 67 -4.52 -17.82 5.11
CA SER A 67 -3.40 -18.67 4.70
C SER A 67 -2.82 -18.18 3.36
N GLU A 68 -1.50 -18.23 3.23
CA GLU A 68 -0.82 -17.92 1.99
C GLU A 68 -0.80 -19.15 1.07
N ARG A 69 -1.20 -18.95 -0.20
CA ARG A 69 -1.22 -20.00 -1.23
C ARG A 69 -0.81 -19.43 -2.57
N GLY A 70 0.22 -20.01 -3.16
CA GLY A 70 0.70 -19.59 -4.47
C GLY A 70 1.15 -18.12 -4.53
N GLY A 71 1.72 -17.59 -3.44
CA GLY A 71 2.16 -16.18 -3.34
C GLY A 71 1.00 -15.19 -3.21
N ARG A 72 -0.21 -15.66 -2.88
CA ARG A 72 -1.41 -14.85 -2.60
C ARG A 72 -1.96 -15.14 -1.22
N LEU A 73 -2.50 -14.12 -0.59
CA LEU A 73 -3.14 -14.24 0.71
C LEU A 73 -4.63 -14.49 0.55
N TRP A 74 -5.07 -15.62 1.09
CA TRP A 74 -6.46 -16.05 1.04
C TRP A 74 -7.10 -16.00 2.42
N GLN A 75 -8.34 -15.51 2.47
CA GLN A 75 -9.21 -15.63 3.61
C GLN A 75 -10.25 -16.70 3.33
N PHE A 76 -10.38 -17.64 4.26
CA PHE A 76 -11.35 -18.72 4.22
C PHE A 76 -12.37 -18.50 5.32
N ASP A 77 -13.63 -18.32 4.94
CA ASP A 77 -14.76 -18.21 5.85
C ASP A 77 -15.55 -19.51 5.79
N VAL A 78 -15.64 -20.21 6.90
CA VAL A 78 -16.40 -21.45 7.00
C VAL A 78 -17.59 -21.20 7.93
N SER A 79 -18.78 -21.47 7.43
CA SER A 79 -20.02 -21.32 8.20
C SER A 79 -20.84 -22.60 8.11
N ARG A 80 -21.34 -23.04 9.28
CA ARG A 80 -22.27 -24.17 9.35
C ARG A 80 -23.61 -23.75 8.75
N ILE A 81 -24.21 -24.64 7.96
CA ILE A 81 -25.55 -24.51 7.43
C ILE A 81 -26.47 -25.40 8.24
N ASP A 82 -27.42 -24.84 8.96
CA ASP A 82 -28.45 -25.60 9.66
C ASP A 82 -29.68 -25.76 8.72
N THR A 83 -29.99 -26.99 8.40
CA THR A 83 -31.21 -27.32 7.65
C THR A 83 -32.28 -27.80 8.62
N ALA A 84 -33.49 -27.29 8.53
CA ALA A 84 -34.57 -27.62 9.43
C ALA A 84 -34.82 -29.15 9.49
N GLY A 85 -34.33 -29.81 10.55
CA GLY A 85 -34.58 -31.22 10.86
C GLY A 85 -33.49 -32.22 10.48
N GLU A 86 -32.43 -31.80 9.79
CA GLU A 86 -31.28 -32.65 9.45
C GLU A 86 -29.98 -31.97 9.87
N LYS A 87 -28.93 -32.80 10.15
CA LYS A 87 -27.59 -32.25 10.41
C LYS A 87 -27.14 -31.50 9.15
N GLY A 88 -27.04 -30.19 9.29
CA GLY A 88 -26.59 -29.32 8.23
C GLY A 88 -25.09 -29.53 7.93
N GLY A 89 -24.68 -29.16 6.74
CA GLY A 89 -23.30 -29.15 6.32
C GLY A 89 -22.59 -27.84 6.65
N ALA A 90 -21.54 -27.53 5.87
CA ALA A 90 -20.87 -26.24 5.93
C ALA A 90 -20.70 -25.64 4.54
N VAL A 91 -20.65 -24.30 4.51
CA VAL A 91 -20.19 -23.54 3.35
C VAL A 91 -18.80 -22.99 3.64
N LEU A 92 -17.87 -23.19 2.73
CA LEU A 92 -16.55 -22.61 2.72
C LEU A 92 -16.48 -21.59 1.61
N LEU A 93 -16.17 -20.36 1.95
CA LEU A 93 -15.89 -19.26 1.03
C LEU A 93 -14.40 -18.93 1.08
N ALA A 94 -13.78 -18.74 -0.08
CA ALA A 94 -12.38 -18.37 -0.21
C ALA A 94 -12.26 -17.04 -0.96
N PHE A 95 -11.67 -16.06 -0.33
CA PHE A 95 -11.45 -14.71 -0.86
C PHE A 95 -9.96 -14.46 -1.05
N ASP A 96 -9.57 -14.01 -2.24
CA ASP A 96 -8.23 -13.45 -2.46
C ASP A 96 -8.20 -12.04 -1.86
N ILE A 97 -7.49 -11.89 -0.74
CA ILE A 97 -7.36 -10.61 -0.02
C ILE A 97 -5.99 -9.96 -0.23
N THR A 98 -5.19 -10.44 -1.19
CA THR A 98 -3.81 -9.99 -1.42
C THR A 98 -3.74 -8.48 -1.65
N ASP A 99 -4.50 -7.97 -2.61
CA ASP A 99 -4.46 -6.55 -2.96
C ASP A 99 -4.95 -5.66 -1.80
N ARG A 100 -5.97 -6.13 -1.08
CA ARG A 100 -6.51 -5.42 0.08
C ARG A 100 -5.48 -5.35 1.22
N GLU A 101 -4.83 -6.47 1.54
CA GLU A 101 -3.84 -6.52 2.63
C GLU A 101 -2.59 -5.70 2.29
N LEU A 102 -2.13 -5.74 1.02
CA LEU A 102 -1.05 -4.89 0.54
C LEU A 102 -1.39 -3.41 0.65
N ALA A 103 -2.61 -3.01 0.28
CA ALA A 103 -3.06 -1.64 0.41
C ALA A 103 -3.15 -1.20 1.90
N GLU A 104 -3.66 -2.06 2.78
CA GLU A 104 -3.72 -1.79 4.22
C GLU A 104 -2.33 -1.70 4.84
N GLN A 105 -1.40 -2.59 4.45
CA GLN A 105 -0.02 -2.55 4.90
C GLN A 105 0.68 -1.26 4.45
N SER A 106 0.57 -0.91 3.17
CA SER A 106 1.13 0.32 2.62
C SER A 106 0.60 1.56 3.36
N ARG A 107 -0.70 1.59 3.68
CA ARG A 107 -1.29 2.68 4.45
C ARG A 107 -0.76 2.76 5.89
N ARG A 108 -0.55 1.61 6.55
CA ARG A 108 0.05 1.58 7.91
C ARG A 108 1.50 2.06 7.88
N GLU A 109 2.29 1.59 6.93
CA GLU A 109 3.68 2.01 6.73
C GLU A 109 3.77 3.50 6.41
N PHE A 110 2.91 4.00 5.53
CA PHE A 110 2.83 5.43 5.23
C PHE A 110 2.55 6.26 6.49
N THR A 111 1.54 5.89 7.29
CA THR A 111 1.19 6.61 8.52
C THR A 111 2.33 6.60 9.54
N ALA A 112 3.02 5.46 9.69
CA ALA A 112 4.17 5.34 10.58
C ALA A 112 5.34 6.22 10.09
N ASN A 113 5.66 6.18 8.80
CA ASN A 113 6.74 6.96 8.21
C ASN A 113 6.47 8.46 8.32
N VAL A 114 5.25 8.92 8.01
CA VAL A 114 4.84 10.32 8.19
C VAL A 114 5.03 10.77 9.65
N SER A 115 4.60 9.95 10.60
CA SER A 115 4.73 10.26 12.03
C SER A 115 6.20 10.41 12.45
N HIS A 116 7.08 9.56 11.95
CA HIS A 116 8.52 9.64 12.20
C HIS A 116 9.15 10.86 11.55
N GLU A 117 8.84 11.15 10.30
CA GLU A 117 9.39 12.29 9.55
C GLU A 117 8.93 13.65 10.10
N LEU A 118 7.73 13.72 10.69
CA LEU A 118 7.25 14.92 11.40
C LEU A 118 7.90 15.09 12.78
N LYS A 119 8.14 14.00 13.50
CA LYS A 119 8.64 14.03 14.87
C LYS A 119 10.09 14.57 14.95
N THR A 120 10.92 14.19 14.00
CA THR A 120 12.36 14.56 13.99
C THR A 120 12.57 16.08 13.94
N PRO A 121 12.05 16.82 12.94
CA PRO A 121 12.20 18.28 12.90
C PRO A 121 11.50 18.97 14.06
N LEU A 122 10.35 18.45 14.51
CA LEU A 122 9.63 18.99 15.66
C LEU A 122 10.48 18.91 16.94
N GLN A 123 11.16 17.78 17.16
CA GLN A 123 12.08 17.64 18.30
C GLN A 123 13.28 18.58 18.18
N GLY A 124 13.81 18.83 17.00
CA GLY A 124 14.85 19.81 16.74
C GLY A 124 14.43 21.24 17.10
N ILE A 125 13.19 21.62 16.72
CA ILE A 125 12.60 22.91 17.08
C ILE A 125 12.46 23.04 18.60
N ILE A 126 11.83 22.06 19.25
CA ILE A 126 11.56 22.04 20.67
C ILE A 126 12.90 22.12 21.45
N GLY A 127 13.85 21.23 21.13
CA GLY A 127 15.15 21.23 21.84
C GLY A 127 15.95 22.51 21.66
N SER A 128 15.90 23.13 20.46
CA SER A 128 16.55 24.43 20.24
C SER A 128 15.87 25.54 21.01
N ALA A 129 14.53 25.54 21.09
CA ALA A 129 13.76 26.51 21.85
C ALA A 129 14.03 26.39 23.38
N GLU A 130 14.03 25.15 23.90
CA GLU A 130 14.33 24.88 25.33
C GLU A 130 15.73 25.33 25.72
N LEU A 131 16.73 25.12 24.86
CA LEU A 131 18.10 25.60 25.09
C LEU A 131 18.18 27.12 25.12
N LEU A 132 17.46 27.84 24.25
CA LEU A 132 17.36 29.28 24.25
C LEU A 132 16.65 29.78 25.51
N GLU A 133 15.54 29.19 25.91
CA GLU A 133 14.74 29.56 27.06
C GLU A 133 15.51 29.39 28.39
N SER A 134 16.28 28.31 28.50
CA SER A 134 17.08 28.02 29.70
C SER A 134 18.28 28.94 29.89
N GLY A 135 18.59 29.80 28.91
CA GLY A 135 19.76 30.67 28.96
C GLY A 135 21.12 29.94 28.84
N MET A 136 21.12 28.67 28.50
CA MET A 136 22.36 27.88 28.31
C MET A 136 23.09 28.22 27.01
N VAL A 137 22.43 28.90 26.08
CA VAL A 137 23.02 29.34 24.80
C VAL A 137 23.72 30.67 24.98
N LYS A 138 24.96 30.78 24.54
CA LYS A 138 25.69 32.04 24.53
C LYS A 138 25.04 33.03 23.55
N GLU A 139 25.09 34.33 23.85
CA GLU A 139 24.50 35.37 22.98
C GLU A 139 24.97 35.30 21.53
N GLU A 140 26.25 34.99 21.30
CA GLU A 140 26.84 34.81 19.96
C GLU A 140 26.23 33.64 19.15
N ASP A 141 25.70 32.62 19.83
CA ASP A 141 25.11 31.42 19.21
C ASP A 141 23.59 31.54 19.00
N VAL A 142 22.91 32.49 19.65
CA VAL A 142 21.45 32.68 19.53
C VAL A 142 20.97 32.75 18.09
N PRO A 143 21.60 33.49 17.15
CA PRO A 143 21.16 33.53 15.75
C PRO A 143 21.22 32.18 15.07
N ARG A 144 22.17 31.32 15.43
CA ARG A 144 22.31 29.97 14.88
C ARG A 144 21.15 29.07 15.30
N PHE A 145 20.76 29.10 16.59
CA PHE A 145 19.63 28.31 17.07
C PHE A 145 18.29 28.80 16.51
N VAL A 146 18.11 30.12 16.40
CA VAL A 146 16.91 30.67 15.73
C VAL A 146 16.88 30.30 14.26
N GLY A 147 18.03 30.31 13.58
CA GLY A 147 18.16 29.82 12.21
C GLY A 147 17.76 28.35 12.06
N HIS A 148 18.24 27.50 12.98
CA HIS A 148 17.89 26.07 13.00
C HIS A 148 16.39 25.86 13.21
N ILE A 149 15.74 26.57 14.14
CA ILE A 149 14.29 26.51 14.35
C ILE A 149 13.54 26.88 13.08
N ARG A 150 13.94 27.96 12.41
CA ARG A 150 13.31 28.39 11.14
C ARG A 150 13.45 27.35 10.06
N ASP A 151 14.63 26.77 9.89
CA ASP A 151 14.94 25.84 8.83
C ASP A 151 14.16 24.50 9.03
N GLU A 152 14.07 24.01 10.28
CA GLU A 152 13.26 22.85 10.61
C GLU A 152 11.74 23.11 10.46
N ALA A 153 11.28 24.32 10.82
CA ALA A 153 9.90 24.72 10.58
C ALA A 153 9.56 24.77 9.08
N GLN A 154 10.46 25.30 8.26
CA GLN A 154 10.29 25.34 6.80
C GLN A 154 10.26 23.92 6.21
N ARG A 155 11.09 23.02 6.71
CA ARG A 155 11.08 21.60 6.33
C ARG A 155 9.74 20.94 6.65
N LEU A 156 9.16 21.22 7.84
CA LEU A 156 7.83 20.72 8.21
C LEU A 156 6.74 21.22 7.27
N VAL A 157 6.75 22.51 6.91
CA VAL A 157 5.77 23.07 5.96
C VAL A 157 5.84 22.36 4.60
N THR A 158 7.05 22.12 4.10
CA THR A 158 7.24 21.38 2.85
C THR A 158 6.70 19.96 2.96
N LEU A 159 7.04 19.23 4.02
CA LEU A 159 6.60 17.85 4.23
C LEU A 159 5.06 17.74 4.33
N ILE A 160 4.41 18.67 5.05
CA ILE A 160 2.95 18.73 5.14
C ILE A 160 2.34 18.97 3.75
N GLY A 161 2.94 19.87 2.96
CA GLY A 161 2.52 20.11 1.57
C GLY A 161 2.58 18.85 0.71
N ASP A 162 3.64 18.06 0.84
CA ASP A 162 3.83 16.81 0.09
C ASP A 162 2.81 15.73 0.51
N ILE A 163 2.50 15.63 1.81
CA ILE A 163 1.48 14.72 2.35
C ILE A 163 0.09 15.07 1.81
N ILE A 164 -0.27 16.36 1.81
CA ILE A 164 -1.56 16.83 1.28
C ILE A 164 -1.68 16.51 -0.22
N ARG A 165 -0.61 16.74 -0.99
CA ARG A 165 -0.58 16.41 -2.42
C ARG A 165 -0.74 14.93 -2.68
N LEU A 166 -0.05 14.07 -1.91
CA LEU A 166 -0.18 12.63 -2.04
C LEU A 166 -1.60 12.16 -1.73
N SER A 167 -2.23 12.69 -0.66
CA SER A 167 -3.63 12.40 -0.34
C SER A 167 -4.59 12.79 -1.48
N GLN A 168 -4.37 13.95 -2.12
CA GLN A 168 -5.19 14.39 -3.26
C GLN A 168 -5.04 13.49 -4.48
N LEU A 169 -3.84 12.94 -4.72
CA LEU A 169 -3.59 12.00 -5.82
C LEU A 169 -4.27 10.64 -5.55
N ASP A 170 -4.26 10.16 -4.30
CA ASP A 170 -4.92 8.92 -3.90
C ASP A 170 -6.45 9.00 -4.01
N GLU A 171 -7.03 10.16 -3.76
CA GLU A 171 -8.48 10.41 -3.93
C GLU A 171 -8.92 10.49 -5.40
N GLY A 172 -7.99 10.35 -6.34
CA GLY A 172 -8.30 10.35 -7.78
C GLY A 172 -8.84 11.69 -8.29
N VAL A 173 -8.41 12.80 -7.70
CA VAL A 173 -8.74 14.14 -8.21
C VAL A 173 -8.36 14.21 -9.68
N ASP A 174 -9.35 14.50 -10.52
CA ASP A 174 -9.17 14.54 -11.96
C ASP A 174 -8.24 15.70 -12.33
N VAL A 175 -6.96 15.39 -12.55
CA VAL A 175 -5.95 16.37 -12.92
C VAL A 175 -6.04 16.56 -14.44
N PRO A 176 -6.23 17.79 -14.95
CA PRO A 176 -6.32 18.05 -16.38
C PRO A 176 -5.11 17.47 -17.12
N ARG A 177 -5.37 16.65 -18.12
CA ARG A 177 -4.34 16.06 -18.98
C ARG A 177 -4.27 16.82 -20.29
N GLU A 178 -3.06 17.17 -20.69
CA GLU A 178 -2.77 17.90 -21.93
C GLU A 178 -1.56 17.30 -22.65
N PRO A 179 -1.36 17.56 -23.94
CA PRO A 179 -0.12 17.21 -24.61
C PRO A 179 1.06 18.00 -24.02
N VAL A 180 2.04 17.29 -23.47
CA VAL A 180 3.22 17.86 -22.81
C VAL A 180 4.48 17.42 -23.53
N ASP A 181 5.37 18.37 -23.83
CA ASP A 181 6.70 18.12 -24.36
C ASP A 181 7.66 17.84 -23.18
N LEU A 182 8.09 16.58 -23.03
CA LEU A 182 8.98 16.17 -21.94
C LEU A 182 10.36 16.85 -22.00
N LEU A 183 10.88 17.15 -23.21
CA LEU A 183 12.14 17.85 -23.33
C LEU A 183 12.03 19.29 -22.78
N ALA A 184 10.90 19.96 -23.02
CA ALA A 184 10.67 21.29 -22.45
C ALA A 184 10.59 21.26 -20.93
N VAL A 185 9.91 20.25 -20.37
CA VAL A 185 9.81 20.03 -18.90
C VAL A 185 11.19 19.74 -18.30
N ALA A 186 12.00 18.90 -18.93
CA ALA A 186 13.34 18.59 -18.47
C ALA A 186 14.26 19.81 -18.47
N ASN A 187 14.20 20.63 -19.52
CA ASN A 187 14.97 21.88 -19.60
C ASN A 187 14.57 22.89 -18.52
N GLU A 188 13.27 23.02 -18.24
CA GLU A 188 12.75 23.89 -17.17
C GLU A 188 13.26 23.44 -15.79
N ALA A 189 13.12 22.15 -15.47
CA ALA A 189 13.61 21.59 -14.21
C ALA A 189 15.14 21.71 -14.05
N ALA A 190 15.90 21.49 -15.12
CA ALA A 190 17.36 21.65 -15.11
C ALA A 190 17.75 23.13 -14.92
N HIS A 191 17.03 24.07 -15.53
CA HIS A 191 17.25 25.50 -15.36
C HIS A 191 17.03 25.92 -13.91
N ASP A 192 15.94 25.48 -13.30
CA ASP A 192 15.58 25.84 -11.91
C ASP A 192 16.55 25.24 -10.88
N LEU A 193 17.17 24.09 -11.19
CA LEU A 193 18.16 23.43 -10.35
C LEU A 193 19.60 23.89 -10.61
N GLN A 194 19.85 24.73 -11.57
CA GLN A 194 21.20 25.11 -11.96
C GLN A 194 21.99 25.75 -10.82
N GLY A 195 21.39 26.67 -10.07
CA GLY A 195 22.03 27.29 -8.90
C GLY A 195 22.39 26.30 -7.79
N ALA A 196 21.52 25.33 -7.54
CA ALA A 196 21.78 24.28 -6.54
C ALA A 196 22.89 23.32 -7.02
N ALA A 197 22.93 23.01 -8.30
CA ALA A 197 23.96 22.19 -8.92
C ALA A 197 25.34 22.87 -8.91
N GLU A 198 25.40 24.16 -9.27
CA GLU A 198 26.64 24.97 -9.23
C GLU A 198 27.21 25.04 -7.81
N ALA A 199 26.37 25.28 -6.79
CA ALA A 199 26.80 25.30 -5.39
C ALA A 199 27.45 23.97 -4.95
N ARG A 200 27.11 22.86 -5.59
CA ARG A 200 27.64 21.52 -5.33
C ARG A 200 28.66 21.04 -6.36
N LYS A 201 29.01 21.88 -7.32
CA LYS A 201 29.92 21.56 -8.42
C LYS A 201 29.45 20.39 -9.30
N VAL A 202 28.14 20.23 -9.44
CA VAL A 202 27.50 19.24 -10.29
C VAL A 202 27.14 19.91 -11.62
N THR A 203 27.39 19.23 -12.73
CA THR A 203 27.00 19.68 -14.07
C THR A 203 25.67 19.01 -14.45
N LEU A 204 24.65 19.82 -14.75
CA LEU A 204 23.38 19.34 -15.31
C LEU A 204 23.43 19.53 -16.84
N ALA A 205 23.14 18.46 -17.57
CA ALA A 205 22.98 18.49 -19.03
C ALA A 205 21.67 17.81 -19.41
N VAL A 206 20.93 18.42 -20.34
CA VAL A 206 19.74 17.82 -20.92
C VAL A 206 20.04 17.53 -22.39
N ASP A 207 19.96 16.26 -22.76
CA ASP A 207 20.16 15.78 -24.11
C ASP A 207 19.00 14.86 -24.51
N GLY A 208 18.48 15.03 -25.72
CA GLY A 208 17.35 14.23 -26.21
C GLY A 208 16.55 14.92 -27.31
N GLU A 209 15.56 14.18 -27.82
CA GLU A 209 14.62 14.66 -28.83
C GLU A 209 13.28 15.05 -28.20
N ARG A 210 12.50 15.85 -28.92
CA ARG A 210 11.13 16.20 -28.53
C ARG A 210 10.28 14.95 -28.38
N ALA A 211 9.70 14.74 -27.19
CA ALA A 211 8.79 13.65 -26.91
C ALA A 211 7.48 14.21 -26.32
N GLN A 212 6.38 14.02 -27.04
CA GLN A 212 5.06 14.42 -26.55
C GLN A 212 4.34 13.27 -25.87
N ILE A 213 3.84 13.51 -24.66
CA ILE A 213 2.97 12.60 -23.92
C ILE A 213 1.70 13.33 -23.47
N VAL A 214 0.62 12.58 -23.26
CA VAL A 214 -0.61 13.13 -22.68
C VAL A 214 -0.54 12.96 -21.16
N GLY A 215 -0.45 14.07 -20.44
CA GLY A 215 -0.30 14.04 -18.98
C GLY A 215 -0.55 15.39 -18.33
N ALA A 216 -0.51 15.42 -17.00
CA ALA A 216 -0.57 16.67 -16.24
C ALA A 216 0.83 17.31 -16.19
N ARG A 217 1.02 18.42 -16.91
CA ARG A 217 2.32 19.09 -17.03
C ARG A 217 2.98 19.35 -15.67
N ARG A 218 2.19 19.81 -14.71
CA ARG A 218 2.68 20.09 -13.36
C ARG A 218 3.26 18.85 -12.67
N LEU A 219 2.57 17.70 -12.73
CA LEU A 219 3.05 16.47 -12.12
C LEU A 219 4.30 15.93 -12.81
N LEU A 220 4.36 16.03 -14.14
CA LEU A 220 5.53 15.65 -14.91
C LEU A 220 6.75 16.52 -14.56
N TYR A 221 6.55 17.82 -14.38
CA TYR A 221 7.59 18.72 -13.90
C TYR A 221 8.07 18.32 -12.49
N GLU A 222 7.14 18.10 -11.55
CA GLU A 222 7.48 17.70 -10.18
C GLU A 222 8.28 16.37 -10.14
N ILE A 223 7.93 15.40 -10.99
CA ILE A 223 8.69 14.14 -11.12
C ILE A 223 10.12 14.41 -11.57
N VAL A 224 10.29 15.15 -12.67
CA VAL A 224 11.61 15.44 -13.23
C VAL A 224 12.44 16.26 -12.25
N TYR A 225 11.85 17.30 -11.66
CA TYR A 225 12.51 18.16 -10.68
C TYR A 225 13.01 17.36 -9.49
N ASN A 226 12.16 16.55 -8.85
CA ASN A 226 12.51 15.75 -7.67
C ASN A 226 13.61 14.73 -7.96
N LEU A 227 13.57 14.07 -9.13
CA LEU A 227 14.62 13.12 -9.54
C LEU A 227 15.96 13.84 -9.76
N CYS A 228 15.95 14.99 -10.43
CA CYS A 228 17.15 15.79 -10.68
C CYS A 228 17.70 16.40 -9.38
N GLU A 229 16.84 16.92 -8.50
CA GLU A 229 17.23 17.45 -7.19
C GLU A 229 17.91 16.37 -6.34
N ASN A 230 17.33 15.18 -6.29
CA ASN A 230 17.94 14.03 -5.60
C ASN A 230 19.30 13.68 -6.20
N ALA A 231 19.41 13.66 -7.52
CA ALA A 231 20.69 13.41 -8.18
C ALA A 231 21.74 14.47 -7.83
N VAL A 232 21.37 15.75 -7.79
CA VAL A 232 22.27 16.84 -7.38
C VAL A 232 22.63 16.74 -5.89
N LYS A 233 21.69 16.27 -5.05
CA LYS A 233 21.88 16.17 -3.60
C LYS A 233 22.79 15.03 -3.18
N TYR A 234 22.73 13.90 -3.89
CA TYR A 234 23.43 12.66 -3.51
C TYR A 234 24.59 12.28 -4.44
N ASN A 235 24.99 13.16 -5.35
CA ASN A 235 26.12 12.97 -6.26
C ASN A 235 27.49 13.11 -5.54
#